data_1d54e58143ecbb5cdeac761782adfd7d
#
_entry.id   1d54e58143ecbb5cdeac761782adfd7d
#
_cell.length_a   1.000
_cell.length_b   1.000
_cell.length_c   1.000
_cell.angle_alpha   90.00
_cell.angle_beta   90.00
_cell.angle_gamma   90.00
#
_symmetry.space_group_name_H-M   'P 1'
#
loop_
_entity.id
_entity.type
_entity.pdbx_description
1 polymer ?
#
loop_
_entity_poly.entity_id
_entity_poly.type
_entity_poly.pdbx_seq_one_letter_code
_entity_poly.pdbx_strand_id
1 'polypeptide(L)'
;VLTVKPGQRIRLRVINAASDTVFTVALGGHRLTITHSDGYAVEPTEVGAFYIGMGERYDAVVTVGDGAFPLVARPFGKTSGGQAMAVVRTSSGSSPSVDANPAELTGQVLIGSQLRPAAAAKLPAKAPDATVDLALQGSMKPYRWGMNGATFGKNQALTVKAGQRLRINATNHTMMTHPLHLHGHTFALPSGLRKDTVLMAPMQSVA
;
A
#
# COMPACT_ATOMS: atom_id res chain seq x y z
N VAL A 1 -3.99 -22.63 -1.49
CA VAL A 1 -5.40 -22.63 -1.92
C VAL A 1 -6.26 -22.16 -0.75
N LEU A 2 -7.19 -21.25 -1.03
CA LEU A 2 -8.22 -20.78 -0.10
C LEU A 2 -9.56 -21.37 -0.57
N THR A 3 -10.14 -22.25 0.24
CA THR A 3 -11.43 -22.90 -0.09
C THR A 3 -12.56 -22.12 0.57
N VAL A 4 -13.56 -21.74 -0.23
CA VAL A 4 -14.73 -20.97 0.19
C VAL A 4 -15.99 -21.53 -0.48
N LYS A 5 -17.18 -21.03 -0.11
CA LYS A 5 -18.43 -21.40 -0.77
C LYS A 5 -18.76 -20.43 -1.89
N PRO A 6 -19.46 -20.86 -2.98
CA PRO A 6 -19.99 -19.94 -3.99
C PRO A 6 -20.90 -18.88 -3.32
N GLY A 7 -20.73 -17.62 -3.72
CA GLY A 7 -21.46 -16.48 -3.13
C GLY A 7 -20.99 -16.07 -1.74
N GLN A 8 -20.02 -16.76 -1.16
CA GLN A 8 -19.48 -16.39 0.15
C GLN A 8 -18.74 -15.05 0.05
N ARG A 9 -19.07 -14.15 0.98
CA ARG A 9 -18.36 -12.90 1.17
C ARG A 9 -17.18 -13.13 2.10
N ILE A 10 -15.97 -12.88 1.63
CA ILE A 10 -14.72 -13.04 2.39
C ILE A 10 -13.99 -11.71 2.54
N ARG A 11 -13.19 -11.60 3.60
CA ARG A 11 -12.25 -10.49 3.79
C ARG A 11 -10.83 -11.02 3.58
N LEU A 12 -10.16 -10.45 2.60
CA LEU A 12 -8.74 -10.66 2.37
C LEU A 12 -7.98 -9.59 3.16
N ARG A 13 -7.06 -10.00 4.02
CA ARG A 13 -6.11 -9.12 4.68
C ARG A 13 -4.77 -9.25 3.98
N VAL A 14 -4.43 -8.25 3.20
CA VAL A 14 -3.24 -8.25 2.37
C VAL A 14 -2.18 -7.42 3.06
N ILE A 15 -1.01 -8.03 3.29
CA ILE A 15 0.14 -7.42 3.95
C ILE A 15 1.33 -7.58 3.01
N ASN A 16 1.99 -6.49 2.66
CA ASN A 16 3.25 -6.57 1.95
C ASN A 16 4.42 -6.58 2.95
N ALA A 17 4.98 -7.74 3.20
CA ALA A 17 6.14 -7.94 4.08
C ALA A 17 7.46 -8.07 3.31
N ALA A 18 7.49 -7.70 2.02
CA ALA A 18 8.73 -7.69 1.24
C ALA A 18 9.67 -6.59 1.72
N SER A 19 10.98 -6.83 1.56
CA SER A 19 12.02 -5.84 1.89
C SER A 19 12.19 -4.77 0.81
N ASP A 20 11.85 -5.07 -0.47
CA ASP A 20 12.17 -4.22 -1.62
C ASP A 20 11.21 -4.40 -2.82
N THR A 21 9.98 -4.75 -2.60
CA THR A 21 9.07 -4.98 -3.74
C THR A 21 7.69 -4.41 -3.49
N VAL A 22 7.28 -3.48 -4.35
CA VAL A 22 5.87 -3.09 -4.49
C VAL A 22 5.17 -4.14 -5.33
N PHE A 23 3.97 -4.53 -4.96
CA PHE A 23 3.17 -5.47 -5.74
C PHE A 23 1.90 -4.81 -6.27
N THR A 24 1.46 -5.26 -7.44
CA THR A 24 0.09 -5.08 -7.92
C THR A 24 -0.70 -6.31 -7.54
N VAL A 25 -1.81 -6.15 -6.83
CA VAL A 25 -2.65 -7.26 -6.35
C VAL A 25 -4.01 -7.23 -7.01
N ALA A 26 -4.46 -8.40 -7.50
CA ALA A 26 -5.79 -8.59 -8.07
C ALA A 26 -6.31 -10.01 -7.83
N LEU A 27 -7.62 -10.17 -7.80
CA LEU A 27 -8.30 -11.46 -7.86
C LEU A 27 -9.00 -11.58 -9.22
N GLY A 28 -8.55 -12.50 -10.05
CA GLY A 28 -9.08 -12.67 -11.41
C GLY A 28 -10.60 -12.84 -11.44
N GLY A 29 -11.26 -12.13 -12.35
CA GLY A 29 -12.71 -12.14 -12.52
C GLY A 29 -13.50 -11.46 -11.41
N HIS A 30 -12.86 -10.71 -10.51
CA HIS A 30 -13.52 -10.08 -9.37
C HIS A 30 -13.10 -8.62 -9.17
N ARG A 31 -14.01 -7.85 -8.61
CA ARG A 31 -13.70 -6.55 -8.03
C ARG A 31 -13.57 -6.67 -6.52
N LEU A 32 -12.59 -5.98 -5.97
CA LEU A 32 -12.28 -5.96 -4.55
C LEU A 32 -12.79 -4.66 -3.94
N THR A 33 -13.49 -4.74 -2.82
CA THR A 33 -13.90 -3.53 -2.07
C THR A 33 -12.91 -3.29 -0.93
N ILE A 34 -12.06 -2.29 -1.08
CA ILE A 34 -11.13 -1.87 -0.03
C ILE A 34 -11.93 -1.21 1.08
N THR A 35 -11.75 -1.68 2.31
CA THR A 35 -12.46 -1.20 3.51
C THR A 35 -11.54 -0.62 4.58
N HIS A 36 -10.26 -1.00 4.59
CA HIS A 36 -9.26 -0.50 5.53
C HIS A 36 -7.90 -0.34 4.84
N SER A 37 -7.16 0.66 5.29
CA SER A 37 -5.75 0.88 4.94
C SER A 37 -4.96 1.09 6.23
N ASP A 38 -3.87 0.33 6.42
CA ASP A 38 -3.00 0.36 7.61
C ASP A 38 -3.78 0.26 8.94
N GLY A 39 -4.88 -0.52 8.94
CA GLY A 39 -5.74 -0.72 10.10
C GLY A 39 -6.84 0.32 10.29
N TYR A 40 -6.88 1.40 9.49
CA TYR A 40 -7.91 2.43 9.57
C TYR A 40 -8.98 2.25 8.51
N ALA A 41 -10.24 2.44 8.93
CA ALA A 41 -11.38 2.34 8.04
C ALA A 41 -11.34 3.43 6.96
N VAL A 42 -11.66 3.05 5.73
CA VAL A 42 -11.81 3.94 4.58
C VAL A 42 -13.25 3.88 4.05
N GLU A 43 -13.65 4.88 3.28
CA GLU A 43 -14.88 4.78 2.50
C GLU A 43 -14.74 3.57 1.56
N PRO A 44 -15.70 2.63 1.56
CA PRO A 44 -15.62 1.43 0.73
C PRO A 44 -15.38 1.80 -0.73
N THR A 45 -14.26 1.35 -1.27
CA THR A 45 -13.80 1.70 -2.63
C THR A 45 -13.62 0.43 -3.44
N GLU A 46 -14.38 0.30 -4.52
CA GLU A 46 -14.33 -0.86 -5.41
C GLU A 46 -13.24 -0.70 -6.47
N VAL A 47 -12.36 -1.69 -6.58
CA VAL A 47 -11.21 -1.69 -7.48
C VAL A 47 -11.03 -3.04 -8.18
N GLY A 48 -10.45 -3.05 -9.39
CA GLY A 48 -9.97 -4.28 -10.03
C GLY A 48 -8.64 -4.74 -9.43
N ALA A 49 -7.73 -3.79 -9.21
CA ALA A 49 -6.41 -4.03 -8.66
C ALA A 49 -5.95 -2.85 -7.80
N PHE A 50 -4.95 -3.10 -6.95
CA PHE A 50 -4.32 -2.06 -6.14
C PHE A 50 -2.82 -2.30 -6.00
N TYR A 51 -2.06 -1.21 -5.88
CA TYR A 51 -0.66 -1.29 -5.47
C TYR A 51 -0.57 -1.44 -3.96
N ILE A 52 0.41 -2.22 -3.51
CA ILE A 52 0.75 -2.36 -2.10
C ILE A 52 2.27 -2.23 -1.93
N GLY A 53 2.70 -1.16 -1.29
CA GLY A 53 4.10 -0.91 -0.94
C GLY A 53 4.52 -1.73 0.27
N MET A 54 5.83 -1.87 0.49
CA MET A 54 6.38 -2.55 1.65
C MET A 54 5.86 -1.89 2.93
N GLY A 55 5.34 -2.70 3.85
CA GLY A 55 4.73 -2.23 5.10
C GLY A 55 3.26 -1.80 5.00
N GLU A 56 2.71 -1.56 3.81
CA GLU A 56 1.29 -1.27 3.66
C GLU A 56 0.42 -2.50 3.92
N ARG A 57 -0.78 -2.29 4.43
CA ARG A 57 -1.79 -3.33 4.67
C ARG A 57 -3.14 -2.83 4.17
N TYR A 58 -3.87 -3.72 3.50
CA TYR A 58 -5.23 -3.46 3.04
C TYR A 58 -6.18 -4.59 3.45
N ASP A 59 -7.37 -4.23 3.92
CA ASP A 59 -8.49 -5.16 4.01
C ASP A 59 -9.39 -4.97 2.79
N ALA A 60 -9.53 -6.03 2.01
CA ALA A 60 -10.39 -6.07 0.84
C ALA A 60 -11.51 -7.09 1.03
N VAL A 61 -12.73 -6.71 0.74
CA VAL A 61 -13.90 -7.60 0.79
C VAL A 61 -14.30 -7.97 -0.63
N VAL A 62 -14.64 -9.23 -0.84
CA VAL A 62 -15.11 -9.75 -2.13
C VAL A 62 -16.18 -10.81 -1.92
N THR A 63 -17.19 -10.83 -2.77
CA THR A 63 -18.13 -11.95 -2.89
C THR A 63 -17.62 -12.87 -4.00
N VAL A 64 -17.28 -14.12 -3.64
CA VAL A 64 -16.60 -15.04 -4.55
C VAL A 64 -17.63 -15.76 -5.44
N GLY A 65 -17.42 -15.72 -6.75
CA GLY A 65 -18.20 -16.48 -7.73
C GLY A 65 -18.00 -17.98 -7.60
N ASP A 66 -18.61 -18.76 -8.49
CA ASP A 66 -18.37 -20.21 -8.56
C ASP A 66 -17.21 -20.52 -9.50
N GLY A 67 -16.20 -21.26 -9.03
CA GLY A 67 -15.00 -21.61 -9.80
C GLY A 67 -13.70 -21.62 -9.01
N ALA A 68 -12.61 -21.43 -9.74
CA ALA A 68 -11.25 -21.31 -9.19
C ALA A 68 -10.56 -20.07 -9.76
N PHE A 69 -10.20 -19.15 -8.92
CA PHE A 69 -9.77 -17.81 -9.30
C PHE A 69 -8.34 -17.52 -8.82
N PRO A 70 -7.46 -16.96 -9.68
CA PRO A 70 -6.12 -16.61 -9.29
C PRO A 70 -6.12 -15.30 -8.47
N LEU A 71 -5.66 -15.35 -7.23
CA LEU A 71 -5.26 -14.18 -6.45
C LEU A 71 -3.78 -13.96 -6.72
N VAL A 72 -3.46 -12.92 -7.46
CA VAL A 72 -2.11 -12.64 -7.97
C VAL A 72 -1.53 -11.44 -7.25
N ALA A 73 -0.26 -11.53 -6.85
CA ALA A 73 0.58 -10.41 -6.46
C ALA A 73 1.77 -10.34 -7.43
N ARG A 74 1.75 -9.35 -8.32
CA ARG A 74 2.77 -9.15 -9.35
C ARG A 74 3.74 -8.06 -8.94
N PRO A 75 5.07 -8.29 -9.00
CA PRO A 75 6.05 -7.24 -8.77
C PRO A 75 5.85 -6.06 -9.71
N PHE A 76 5.80 -4.86 -9.15
CA PHE A 76 5.70 -3.62 -9.93
C PHE A 76 7.09 -3.08 -10.25
N GLY A 77 7.31 -2.69 -11.50
CA GLY A 77 8.57 -2.08 -11.96
C GLY A 77 9.77 -3.03 -12.02
N LYS A 78 9.56 -4.35 -11.81
CA LYS A 78 10.61 -5.37 -11.95
C LYS A 78 10.33 -6.22 -13.19
N THR A 79 11.38 -6.45 -13.98
CA THR A 79 11.32 -7.29 -15.19
C THR A 79 11.73 -8.73 -14.94
N SER A 80 12.31 -9.02 -13.77
CA SER A 80 12.73 -10.34 -13.33
C SER A 80 12.02 -10.73 -12.03
N GLY A 81 11.88 -12.02 -11.81
CA GLY A 81 11.14 -12.58 -10.68
C GLY A 81 9.69 -12.91 -11.06
N GLY A 82 9.23 -14.05 -10.57
CA GLY A 82 7.86 -14.51 -10.80
C GLY A 82 6.85 -13.76 -9.94
N GLN A 83 5.58 -13.88 -10.29
CA GLN A 83 4.49 -13.42 -9.44
C GLN A 83 4.22 -14.43 -8.31
N ALA A 84 3.70 -13.95 -7.18
CA ALA A 84 3.09 -14.81 -6.18
C ALA A 84 1.61 -15.04 -6.54
N MET A 85 1.13 -16.28 -6.36
CA MET A 85 -0.25 -16.61 -6.64
C MET A 85 -0.83 -17.54 -5.56
N ALA A 86 -2.06 -17.25 -5.16
CA ALA A 86 -2.92 -18.16 -4.44
C ALA A 86 -4.17 -18.44 -5.27
N VAL A 87 -4.81 -19.59 -5.04
CA VAL A 87 -6.09 -19.92 -5.70
C VAL A 87 -7.21 -19.76 -4.68
N VAL A 88 -8.20 -18.93 -5.01
CA VAL A 88 -9.48 -18.87 -4.30
C VAL A 88 -10.44 -19.81 -5.03
N ARG A 89 -10.95 -20.80 -4.33
CA ARG A 89 -11.68 -21.91 -4.93
C ARG A 89 -13.01 -22.16 -4.24
N THR A 90 -14.06 -22.32 -5.04
CA THR A 90 -15.40 -22.68 -4.56
C THR A 90 -15.85 -24.07 -5.04
N SER A 91 -15.23 -24.60 -6.09
CA SER A 91 -15.59 -25.88 -6.70
C SER A 91 -14.36 -26.72 -7.03
N SER A 92 -14.57 -27.96 -7.48
CA SER A 92 -13.52 -28.92 -7.82
C SER A 92 -12.92 -28.74 -9.23
N GLY A 93 -13.09 -27.58 -9.86
CA GLY A 93 -12.53 -27.29 -11.18
C GLY A 93 -11.00 -27.26 -11.24
N SER A 94 -10.44 -27.16 -12.45
CA SER A 94 -9.00 -27.02 -12.67
C SER A 94 -8.44 -25.74 -12.02
N SER A 95 -7.22 -25.81 -11.51
CA SER A 95 -6.55 -24.63 -10.98
C SER A 95 -6.10 -23.70 -12.11
N PRO A 96 -6.17 -22.38 -11.92
CA PRO A 96 -5.51 -21.44 -12.82
C PRO A 96 -4.02 -21.73 -12.96
N SER A 97 -3.42 -21.38 -14.11
CA SER A 97 -1.97 -21.45 -14.30
C SER A 97 -1.24 -20.57 -13.30
N VAL A 98 -0.04 -20.97 -12.91
CA VAL A 98 0.86 -20.15 -12.07
C VAL A 98 1.24 -18.82 -12.73
N ASP A 99 1.18 -18.76 -14.06
CA ASP A 99 1.42 -17.57 -14.88
C ASP A 99 0.13 -16.82 -15.23
N ALA A 100 -0.96 -17.09 -14.51
CA ALA A 100 -2.24 -16.43 -14.76
C ALA A 100 -2.07 -14.91 -14.81
N ASN A 101 -2.69 -14.29 -15.83
CA ASN A 101 -2.63 -12.85 -16.06
C ASN A 101 -4.05 -12.25 -16.03
N PRO A 102 -4.65 -12.04 -14.85
CA PRO A 102 -5.94 -11.40 -14.73
C PRO A 102 -5.98 -10.04 -15.41
N ALA A 103 -7.06 -9.77 -16.15
CA ALA A 103 -7.24 -8.50 -16.87
C ALA A 103 -7.23 -7.30 -15.90
N GLU A 104 -7.63 -7.50 -14.66
CA GLU A 104 -7.65 -6.48 -13.60
C GLU A 104 -6.26 -5.88 -13.33
N LEU A 105 -5.19 -6.64 -13.57
CA LEU A 105 -3.81 -6.15 -13.38
C LEU A 105 -3.38 -5.10 -14.42
N THR A 106 -4.07 -5.02 -15.56
CA THR A 106 -3.75 -4.09 -16.66
C THR A 106 -4.70 -2.90 -16.73
N GLY A 107 -5.74 -2.88 -15.89
CA GLY A 107 -6.70 -1.79 -15.80
C GLY A 107 -6.23 -0.63 -14.92
N GLN A 108 -7.19 0.13 -14.43
CA GLN A 108 -6.92 1.17 -13.44
C GLN A 108 -6.55 0.53 -12.11
N VAL A 109 -5.32 0.78 -11.66
CA VAL A 109 -4.77 0.26 -10.40
C VAL A 109 -4.84 1.35 -9.32
N LEU A 110 -5.48 1.06 -8.20
CA LEU A 110 -5.58 1.99 -7.07
C LEU A 110 -4.21 2.20 -6.42
N ILE A 111 -3.88 3.47 -6.16
CA ILE A 111 -2.79 3.85 -5.25
C ILE A 111 -3.41 4.20 -3.90
N GLY A 112 -2.86 3.67 -2.80
CA GLY A 112 -3.47 3.81 -1.47
C GLY A 112 -3.75 5.24 -1.02
N SER A 113 -2.94 6.21 -1.44
CA SER A 113 -3.16 7.64 -1.14
C SER A 113 -4.43 8.23 -1.77
N GLN A 114 -5.06 7.54 -2.73
CA GLN A 114 -6.31 7.95 -3.38
C GLN A 114 -7.56 7.56 -2.56
N LEU A 115 -7.41 6.69 -1.56
CA LEU A 115 -8.51 6.31 -0.67
C LEU A 115 -8.99 7.50 0.15
N ARG A 116 -10.26 7.47 0.54
CA ARG A 116 -10.87 8.46 1.41
C ARG A 116 -11.08 7.85 2.81
N PRO A 117 -10.80 8.61 3.87
CA PRO A 117 -10.99 8.12 5.23
C PRO A 117 -12.48 8.01 5.55
N ALA A 118 -12.90 6.92 6.20
CA ALA A 118 -14.19 6.89 6.86
C ALA A 118 -14.26 8.00 7.95
N ALA A 119 -15.43 8.57 8.19
CA ALA A 119 -15.59 9.69 9.10
C ALA A 119 -15.01 9.42 10.50
N ALA A 120 -15.23 8.21 11.04
CA ALA A 120 -14.74 7.79 12.35
C ALA A 120 -13.20 7.59 12.41
N ALA A 121 -12.53 7.49 11.27
CA ALA A 121 -11.08 7.31 11.21
C ALA A 121 -10.31 8.64 11.11
N LYS A 122 -10.99 9.76 10.87
CA LYS A 122 -10.35 11.08 10.75
C LYS A 122 -9.76 11.54 12.08
N LEU A 123 -8.59 12.15 12.03
CA LEU A 123 -8.07 12.86 13.19
C LEU A 123 -8.91 14.11 13.48
N PRO A 124 -9.04 14.51 14.75
CA PRO A 124 -9.62 15.80 15.09
C PRO A 124 -8.90 16.93 14.36
N ALA A 125 -9.65 17.94 13.91
CA ALA A 125 -9.05 19.12 13.28
C ALA A 125 -8.15 19.83 14.30
N LYS A 126 -6.87 20.00 13.96
CA LYS A 126 -5.89 20.77 14.75
C LYS A 126 -4.84 21.30 13.78
N ALA A 127 -4.51 22.57 13.88
CA ALA A 127 -3.37 23.13 13.17
C ALA A 127 -2.07 22.46 13.63
N PRO A 128 -1.08 22.30 12.75
CA PRO A 128 0.23 21.79 13.18
C PRO A 128 0.91 22.79 14.10
N ASP A 129 1.49 22.30 15.19
CA ASP A 129 2.29 23.10 16.14
C ASP A 129 3.73 23.31 15.61
N ALA A 130 4.17 22.43 14.71
CA ALA A 130 5.48 22.52 14.05
C ALA A 130 5.42 21.86 12.67
N THR A 131 6.35 22.28 11.79
CA THR A 131 6.52 21.72 10.45
C THR A 131 7.98 21.33 10.27
N VAL A 132 8.21 20.16 9.66
CA VAL A 132 9.54 19.68 9.29
C VAL A 132 9.53 19.19 7.84
N ASP A 133 10.65 19.38 7.17
CA ASP A 133 10.87 18.89 5.82
C ASP A 133 11.71 17.61 5.86
N LEU A 134 11.32 16.62 5.08
CA LEU A 134 11.97 15.32 4.95
C LEU A 134 12.25 15.03 3.48
N ALA A 135 13.53 15.04 3.11
CA ALA A 135 13.98 14.71 1.77
C ALA A 135 14.51 13.28 1.72
N LEU A 136 13.86 12.39 0.98
CA LEU A 136 14.40 11.07 0.65
C LEU A 136 15.35 11.23 -0.54
N GLN A 137 16.59 10.79 -0.38
CA GLN A 137 17.65 10.98 -1.35
C GLN A 137 18.46 9.70 -1.50
N GLY A 138 18.98 9.47 -2.70
CA GLY A 138 19.86 8.34 -2.90
C GLY A 138 20.05 7.94 -4.34
N SER A 139 20.93 6.96 -4.53
CA SER A 139 21.30 6.41 -5.81
C SER A 139 21.75 4.95 -5.67
N MET A 140 21.51 4.17 -6.72
CA MET A 140 22.05 2.82 -6.84
C MET A 140 23.53 2.81 -7.28
N LYS A 141 24.00 3.91 -7.87
CA LYS A 141 25.39 4.07 -8.35
C LYS A 141 25.87 5.51 -8.10
N PRO A 142 26.74 5.73 -7.06
CA PRO A 142 27.14 4.77 -6.02
C PRO A 142 25.92 4.39 -5.13
N TYR A 143 25.95 3.21 -4.55
CA TYR A 143 24.89 2.75 -3.63
C TYR A 143 24.94 3.58 -2.37
N ARG A 144 24.02 4.54 -2.27
CA ARG A 144 23.97 5.48 -1.15
C ARG A 144 22.54 5.96 -0.97
N TRP A 145 22.01 5.77 0.22
CA TRP A 145 20.67 6.21 0.60
C TRP A 145 20.72 7.07 1.85
N GLY A 146 19.86 8.06 1.93
CA GLY A 146 19.83 8.98 3.05
C GLY A 146 18.56 9.80 3.13
N MET A 147 18.45 10.53 4.21
CA MET A 147 17.40 11.51 4.48
C MET A 147 18.05 12.84 4.85
N ASN A 148 17.53 13.95 4.31
CA ASN A 148 18.03 15.30 4.56
C ASN A 148 19.56 15.44 4.41
N GLY A 149 20.13 14.81 3.38
CA GLY A 149 21.55 14.85 3.06
C GLY A 149 22.44 13.92 3.89
N ALA A 150 21.92 13.25 4.90
CA ALA A 150 22.65 12.34 5.77
C ALA A 150 22.31 10.87 5.52
N THR A 151 23.32 10.00 5.55
CA THR A 151 23.13 8.54 5.49
C THR A 151 22.71 7.99 6.84
N PHE A 152 22.20 6.75 6.86
CA PHE A 152 21.81 6.06 8.10
C PHE A 152 22.90 6.15 9.17
N GLY A 153 22.50 6.42 10.40
CA GLY A 153 23.40 6.59 11.56
C GLY A 153 24.06 7.97 11.66
N LYS A 154 23.92 8.84 10.64
CA LYS A 154 24.42 10.23 10.65
C LYS A 154 23.29 11.27 10.58
N ASN A 155 22.03 10.81 10.54
CA ASN A 155 20.87 11.68 10.53
C ASN A 155 20.71 12.38 11.88
N GLN A 156 20.36 13.66 11.86
CA GLN A 156 19.92 14.36 13.06
C GLN A 156 18.48 13.95 13.39
N ALA A 157 18.22 13.72 14.68
CA ALA A 157 16.86 13.46 15.14
C ALA A 157 15.98 14.71 14.98
N LEU A 158 14.78 14.52 14.46
CA LEU A 158 13.76 15.56 14.45
C LEU A 158 13.11 15.58 15.83
N THR A 159 13.38 16.65 16.60
CA THR A 159 12.89 16.79 17.97
C THR A 159 11.45 17.27 17.97
N VAL A 160 10.57 16.55 18.66
CA VAL A 160 9.17 16.90 18.87
C VAL A 160 8.82 16.79 20.36
N LYS A 161 7.83 17.54 20.81
CA LYS A 161 7.33 17.48 22.19
C LYS A 161 6.04 16.66 22.24
N ALA A 162 5.82 15.95 23.35
CA ALA A 162 4.59 15.22 23.57
C ALA A 162 3.37 16.14 23.42
N GLY A 163 2.31 15.65 22.77
CA GLY A 163 1.09 16.42 22.51
C GLY A 163 1.13 17.38 21.32
N GLN A 164 2.29 17.58 20.70
CA GLN A 164 2.38 18.39 19.48
C GLN A 164 1.78 17.68 18.28
N ARG A 165 1.11 18.45 17.40
CA ARG A 165 0.78 18.06 16.04
C ARG A 165 1.92 18.46 15.12
N LEU A 166 2.62 17.49 14.56
CA LEU A 166 3.70 17.73 13.60
C LEU A 166 3.17 17.60 12.16
N ARG A 167 3.55 18.55 11.30
CA ARG A 167 3.43 18.41 9.85
C ARG A 167 4.78 17.96 9.29
N ILE A 168 4.78 16.90 8.50
CA ILE A 168 5.96 16.41 7.78
C ILE A 168 5.72 16.63 6.29
N ASN A 169 6.50 17.51 5.67
CA ASN A 169 6.53 17.65 4.22
C ASN A 169 7.61 16.69 3.69
N ALA A 170 7.21 15.55 3.21
CA ALA A 170 8.14 14.56 2.67
C ALA A 170 8.26 14.68 1.16
N THR A 171 9.48 14.68 0.62
CA THR A 171 9.74 14.68 -0.83
C THR A 171 10.68 13.54 -1.19
N ASN A 172 10.28 12.75 -2.16
CA ASN A 172 11.10 11.72 -2.76
C ASN A 172 11.91 12.32 -3.91
N HIS A 173 13.19 12.59 -3.70
CA HIS A 173 14.12 13.11 -4.71
C HIS A 173 14.84 12.00 -5.50
N THR A 174 14.27 10.82 -5.56
CA THR A 174 14.85 9.69 -6.29
C THR A 174 13.97 9.27 -7.46
N MET A 175 14.54 8.46 -8.35
CA MET A 175 13.81 7.85 -9.47
C MET A 175 13.18 6.51 -9.11
N MET A 176 13.16 6.15 -7.82
CA MET A 176 12.54 4.93 -7.32
C MET A 176 11.31 5.25 -6.48
N THR A 177 10.38 4.30 -6.43
CA THR A 177 9.24 4.36 -5.53
C THR A 177 9.67 3.93 -4.14
N HIS A 178 9.38 4.74 -3.12
CA HIS A 178 9.70 4.46 -1.72
C HIS A 178 8.46 4.46 -0.84
N PRO A 179 8.27 3.47 0.04
CA PRO A 179 7.33 3.59 1.14
C PRO A 179 7.98 4.41 2.26
N LEU A 180 7.31 5.48 2.67
CA LEU A 180 7.66 6.21 3.88
C LEU A 180 6.84 5.65 5.04
N HIS A 181 7.52 5.08 6.04
CA HIS A 181 6.90 4.51 7.23
C HIS A 181 7.33 5.27 8.50
N LEU A 182 6.37 5.52 9.38
CA LEU A 182 6.59 6.15 10.68
C LEU A 182 6.44 5.11 11.80
N HIS A 183 7.54 4.76 12.47
CA HIS A 183 7.54 3.81 13.57
C HIS A 183 6.78 4.35 14.79
N GLY A 184 5.93 3.50 15.38
CA GLY A 184 5.22 3.77 16.62
C GLY A 184 4.13 4.84 16.56
N HIS A 185 3.92 5.48 15.41
CA HIS A 185 2.93 6.52 15.20
C HIS A 185 2.18 6.34 13.90
N THR A 186 1.05 7.03 13.80
CA THR A 186 0.30 7.15 12.56
C THR A 186 0.19 8.61 12.16
N PHE A 187 -0.02 8.86 10.88
CA PHE A 187 -0.22 10.19 10.33
C PHE A 187 -1.51 10.26 9.52
N ALA A 188 -1.94 11.46 9.21
CA ALA A 188 -3.01 11.69 8.24
C ALA A 188 -2.44 12.41 7.03
N LEU A 189 -2.76 11.93 5.83
CA LEU A 189 -2.52 12.66 4.59
C LEU A 189 -3.43 13.90 4.52
N PRO A 190 -3.18 14.87 3.61
CA PRO A 190 -4.03 16.05 3.45
C PRO A 190 -5.52 15.75 3.23
N SER A 191 -5.83 14.59 2.64
CA SER A 191 -7.20 14.08 2.49
C SER A 191 -7.86 13.68 3.82
N GLY A 192 -7.10 13.61 4.91
CA GLY A 192 -7.49 13.06 6.21
C GLY A 192 -7.32 11.54 6.30
N LEU A 193 -6.82 10.88 5.26
CA LEU A 193 -6.59 9.43 5.26
C LEU A 193 -5.50 9.08 6.28
N ARG A 194 -5.84 8.24 7.26
CA ARG A 194 -4.87 7.76 8.26
C ARG A 194 -4.09 6.58 7.75
N LYS A 195 -2.77 6.66 7.90
CA LYS A 195 -1.81 5.62 7.54
C LYS A 195 -0.65 5.62 8.53
N ASP A 196 0.17 4.60 8.47
CA ASP A 196 1.53 4.61 9.04
C ASP A 196 2.59 4.41 7.96
N THR A 197 2.16 4.06 6.74
CA THR A 197 3.03 3.84 5.59
C THR A 197 2.40 4.47 4.35
N VAL A 198 3.12 5.31 3.62
CA VAL A 198 2.66 5.90 2.36
C VAL A 198 3.64 5.64 1.24
N LEU A 199 3.13 5.10 0.13
CA LEU A 199 3.92 4.87 -1.07
C LEU A 199 4.13 6.18 -1.81
N MET A 200 5.38 6.58 -1.99
CA MET A 200 5.79 7.79 -2.69
C MET A 200 6.40 7.43 -4.04
N ALA A 201 5.78 7.87 -5.11
CA ALA A 201 6.33 7.72 -6.45
C ALA A 201 7.62 8.55 -6.64
N PRO A 202 8.42 8.29 -7.70
CA PRO A 202 9.54 9.13 -8.06
C PRO A 202 9.16 10.61 -8.10
N MET A 203 9.98 11.46 -7.49
CA MET A 203 9.82 12.92 -7.45
C MET A 203 8.52 13.43 -6.80
N GLN A 204 7.79 12.58 -6.08
CA GLN A 204 6.55 12.94 -5.41
C GLN A 204 6.79 13.58 -4.05
N SER A 205 5.96 14.58 -3.72
CA SER A 205 5.86 15.16 -2.38
C SER A 205 4.55 14.76 -1.71
N VAL A 206 4.60 14.54 -0.40
CA VAL A 206 3.45 14.27 0.49
C VAL A 206 3.60 15.10 1.75
N ALA A 207 2.48 15.55 2.33
CA ALA A 207 2.49 16.33 3.58
C ALA A 207 1.51 15.72 4.60
#